data_faaabd5618e5590668eddeec4019d4fb
#
_entry.id   faaabd5618e5590668eddeec4019d4fb
#
_cell.length_a   1.000
_cell.length_b   1.000
_cell.length_c   1.000
_cell.angle_alpha   90.00
_cell.angle_beta   90.00
_cell.angle_gamma   90.00
#
_symmetry.space_group_name_H-M   'P 1'
#
loop_
_entity.id
_entity.type
_entity.pdbx_description
1 polymer ?
#
loop_
_entity_poly.entity_id
_entity_poly.type
_entity_poly.pdbx_seq_one_letter_code
_entity_poly.pdbx_strand_id
1 'polypeptide(L)'
;MWAVALCAAAAVVRARPMMGAGGSQLAFSKYHGIGNDFILVDNRASRELLLTPAQAERMCDRNFGIGGDGVIFALPGEDGADYAMRIINSDGSEPEMCGNGIRCMAKFVAALEGRATSHTYTISTRAGPIIPALTADGLVAVDMGRPILDGAKVPTTLPADASGRVIGAPLDVAGRRWAVTCVSMGNPHAIVFVDSLDESSLPLSTIGPLFEKHAAFPARTNTEFVKVLSRTHLQMRVWERGAGATLACGTGACALLVAAVLNGLAERRATVSLPGGDLEIEWRESDGKITMTGPAELAYTGHVALD
;
A
#
# COMPACT_ATOMS: atom_id res chain seq x y z
N MET A 1 6.27 -15.31 -39.56
CA MET A 1 6.97 -14.37 -38.69
C MET A 1 6.83 -14.88 -37.28
N TRP A 2 7.90 -15.38 -36.68
CA TRP A 2 7.93 -16.00 -35.35
C TRP A 2 8.28 -14.91 -34.34
N ALA A 3 7.36 -14.62 -33.45
CA ALA A 3 7.63 -13.76 -32.30
C ALA A 3 8.26 -14.63 -31.21
N VAL A 4 9.56 -14.47 -30.99
CA VAL A 4 10.28 -15.07 -29.86
C VAL A 4 9.98 -14.21 -28.63
N ALA A 5 9.14 -14.71 -27.73
CA ALA A 5 8.98 -14.13 -26.40
C ALA A 5 10.24 -14.46 -25.59
N LEU A 6 11.13 -13.49 -25.41
CA LEU A 6 12.23 -13.58 -24.45
C LEU A 6 11.63 -13.46 -23.04
N CYS A 7 11.46 -14.61 -22.41
CA CYS A 7 11.21 -14.67 -20.95
C CYS A 7 12.55 -14.40 -20.25
N ALA A 8 12.81 -13.14 -19.87
CA ALA A 8 13.96 -12.80 -19.01
C ALA A 8 13.68 -13.32 -17.60
N ALA A 9 14.21 -14.50 -17.29
CA ALA A 9 14.29 -14.99 -15.92
C ALA A 9 15.20 -14.04 -15.12
N ALA A 10 14.62 -13.15 -14.33
CA ALA A 10 15.37 -12.31 -13.41
C ALA A 10 16.08 -13.23 -12.41
N ALA A 11 17.40 -13.22 -12.43
CA ALA A 11 18.22 -13.98 -11.47
C ALA A 11 18.02 -13.39 -10.09
N VAL A 12 17.25 -14.06 -9.24
CA VAL A 12 17.12 -13.71 -7.82
C VAL A 12 18.39 -14.17 -7.11
N VAL A 13 19.13 -13.22 -6.56
CA VAL A 13 20.32 -13.51 -5.76
C VAL A 13 19.89 -14.11 -4.41
N ARG A 14 20.19 -15.39 -4.19
CA ARG A 14 19.96 -16.04 -2.89
C ARG A 14 20.89 -15.44 -1.85
N ALA A 15 20.33 -14.96 -0.76
CA ALA A 15 21.07 -14.46 0.38
C ALA A 15 21.88 -15.61 1.04
N ARG A 16 23.19 -15.68 0.74
CA ARG A 16 24.18 -16.32 1.60
C ARG A 16 25.15 -15.22 2.02
N PRO A 17 25.45 -15.04 3.31
CA PRO A 17 26.53 -14.16 3.70
C PRO A 17 27.85 -14.75 3.17
N MET A 18 28.43 -14.09 2.19
CA MET A 18 29.79 -14.41 1.77
C MET A 18 30.76 -13.75 2.77
N MET A 19 31.40 -14.54 3.58
CA MET A 19 32.51 -14.11 4.42
C MET A 19 33.76 -13.85 3.54
N GLY A 20 33.86 -12.65 3.01
CA GLY A 20 35.10 -12.13 2.41
C GLY A 20 35.83 -11.26 3.44
N ALA A 21 37.11 -11.05 3.28
CA ALA A 21 37.96 -10.23 4.15
C ALA A 21 37.54 -8.72 4.06
N GLY A 22 36.46 -8.35 4.78
CA GLY A 22 35.92 -7.01 4.85
C GLY A 22 34.38 -7.06 5.03
N GLY A 23 33.88 -7.03 6.26
CA GLY A 23 32.48 -6.87 6.63
C GLY A 23 31.49 -7.93 6.12
N SER A 24 30.44 -8.19 6.86
CA SER A 24 29.29 -9.03 6.37
C SER A 24 28.51 -8.26 5.30
N GLN A 25 28.27 -8.90 4.15
CA GLN A 25 27.43 -8.32 3.09
C GLN A 25 26.03 -8.92 3.14
N LEU A 26 25.01 -8.07 3.00
CA LEU A 26 23.61 -8.45 2.91
C LEU A 26 23.12 -8.32 1.46
N ALA A 27 22.59 -9.41 0.90
CA ALA A 27 21.90 -9.37 -0.39
C ALA A 27 20.49 -8.79 -0.21
N PHE A 28 20.05 -7.95 -1.14
CA PHE A 28 18.72 -7.38 -1.15
C PHE A 28 18.12 -7.33 -2.55
N SER A 29 16.80 -7.16 -2.59
CA SER A 29 16.06 -6.87 -3.81
C SER A 29 15.23 -5.61 -3.60
N LYS A 30 15.31 -4.65 -4.53
CA LYS A 30 14.53 -3.43 -4.50
C LYS A 30 13.27 -3.63 -5.31
N TYR A 31 12.12 -3.53 -4.67
CA TYR A 31 10.80 -3.61 -5.30
C TYR A 31 9.99 -2.34 -5.06
N HIS A 32 8.99 -2.11 -5.91
CA HIS A 32 7.96 -1.11 -5.66
C HIS A 32 6.57 -1.62 -6.06
N GLY A 33 5.55 -1.14 -5.35
CA GLY A 33 4.15 -1.23 -5.76
C GLY A 33 3.65 0.17 -6.10
N ILE A 34 3.58 0.48 -7.40
CA ILE A 34 3.17 1.81 -7.92
C ILE A 34 3.89 2.98 -7.23
N GLY A 35 5.24 2.92 -7.17
CA GLY A 35 6.08 3.99 -6.62
C GLY A 35 6.34 3.95 -5.12
N ASN A 36 5.58 3.20 -4.33
CA ASN A 36 5.91 2.92 -2.92
C ASN A 36 6.95 1.79 -2.88
N ASP A 37 8.18 2.09 -2.46
CA ASP A 37 9.36 1.31 -2.77
C ASP A 37 10.04 0.73 -1.52
N PHE A 38 10.37 -0.56 -1.58
CA PHE A 38 10.87 -1.33 -0.45
C PHE A 38 12.17 -2.06 -0.79
N ILE A 39 13.00 -2.24 0.24
CA ILE A 39 14.19 -3.09 0.24
C ILE A 39 13.77 -4.44 0.83
N LEU A 40 13.75 -5.51 0.02
CA LEU A 40 13.34 -6.83 0.46
C LEU A 40 14.56 -7.70 0.77
N VAL A 41 14.51 -8.36 1.93
CA VAL A 41 15.58 -9.19 2.47
C VAL A 41 15.08 -10.62 2.66
N ASP A 42 15.80 -11.60 2.10
CA ASP A 42 15.55 -13.02 2.35
C ASP A 42 16.03 -13.40 3.75
N ASN A 43 15.11 -13.47 4.69
CA ASN A 43 15.36 -13.81 6.09
C ASN A 43 14.76 -15.18 6.47
N ARG A 44 14.43 -16.02 5.46
CA ARG A 44 13.72 -17.29 5.66
C ARG A 44 14.53 -18.34 6.42
N ALA A 45 15.82 -18.13 6.60
CA ALA A 45 16.70 -19.04 7.38
C ALA A 45 16.64 -18.80 8.90
N SER A 46 16.08 -17.67 9.35
CA SER A 46 16.04 -17.28 10.77
C SER A 46 14.77 -16.49 11.10
N ARG A 47 14.26 -16.62 12.32
CA ARG A 47 13.21 -15.77 12.87
C ARG A 47 13.74 -14.44 13.40
N GLU A 48 15.02 -14.37 13.73
CA GLU A 48 15.68 -13.13 14.11
C GLU A 48 15.96 -12.30 12.87
N LEU A 49 15.68 -11.01 12.92
CA LEU A 49 15.95 -10.10 11.81
C LEU A 49 17.45 -9.98 11.57
N LEU A 50 17.85 -10.03 10.30
CA LEU A 50 19.26 -9.85 9.88
C LEU A 50 19.76 -8.42 10.08
N LEU A 51 18.84 -7.47 10.34
CA LEU A 51 19.15 -6.05 10.58
C LEU A 51 18.50 -5.57 11.88
N THR A 52 19.18 -4.71 12.59
CA THR A 52 18.58 -3.89 13.64
C THR A 52 17.67 -2.80 13.01
N PRO A 53 16.71 -2.24 13.76
CA PRO A 53 15.91 -1.12 13.26
C PRO A 53 16.76 0.06 12.77
N ALA A 54 17.82 0.42 13.48
CA ALA A 54 18.73 1.50 13.10
C ALA A 54 19.49 1.21 11.78
N GLN A 55 19.84 -0.05 11.51
CA GLN A 55 20.44 -0.44 10.22
C GLN A 55 19.42 -0.36 9.09
N ALA A 56 18.17 -0.81 9.34
CA ALA A 56 17.09 -0.72 8.36
C ALA A 56 16.77 0.75 8.01
N GLU A 57 16.70 1.64 9.02
CA GLU A 57 16.53 3.07 8.83
C GLU A 57 17.63 3.67 7.95
N ARG A 58 18.92 3.38 8.26
CA ARG A 58 20.05 3.84 7.45
C ARG A 58 19.99 3.33 6.01
N MET A 59 19.58 2.08 5.80
CA MET A 59 19.41 1.53 4.44
C MET A 59 18.31 2.25 3.65
N CYS A 60 17.30 2.79 4.34
CA CYS A 60 16.21 3.53 3.72
C CYS A 60 16.61 4.97 3.33
N ASP A 61 17.70 5.51 3.85
CA ASP A 61 18.16 6.85 3.47
C ASP A 61 18.44 6.92 1.95
N ARG A 62 17.81 7.89 1.28
CA ARG A 62 17.87 8.01 -0.20
C ARG A 62 19.17 8.64 -0.70
N ASN A 63 19.96 9.23 0.19
CA ASN A 63 21.22 9.90 -0.16
C ASN A 63 22.45 9.08 0.32
N PHE A 64 22.34 8.42 1.46
CA PHE A 64 23.46 7.73 2.12
C PHE A 64 23.26 6.22 2.23
N GLY A 65 22.08 5.70 1.89
CA GLY A 65 21.75 4.28 1.88
C GLY A 65 21.37 3.78 0.49
N ILE A 66 20.54 2.72 0.45
CA ILE A 66 19.93 2.19 -0.77
C ILE A 66 18.77 3.09 -1.18
N GLY A 67 18.09 3.69 -0.22
CA GLY A 67 16.89 4.48 -0.38
C GLY A 67 15.63 3.63 -0.47
N GLY A 68 14.59 3.98 0.28
CA GLY A 68 13.31 3.29 0.26
C GLY A 68 12.35 3.78 1.33
N ASP A 69 11.09 3.41 1.20
CA ASP A 69 10.05 3.71 2.19
C ASP A 69 10.12 2.76 3.39
N GLY A 70 10.81 1.61 3.22
CA GLY A 70 11.02 0.64 4.29
C GLY A 70 11.81 -0.58 3.85
N VAL A 71 12.22 -1.39 4.84
CA VAL A 71 12.81 -2.71 4.65
C VAL A 71 11.76 -3.76 4.98
N ILE A 72 11.54 -4.73 4.09
CA ILE A 72 10.65 -5.87 4.29
C ILE A 72 11.49 -7.14 4.44
N PHE A 73 11.25 -7.87 5.50
CA PHE A 73 11.89 -9.15 5.79
C PHE A 73 10.94 -10.30 5.47
N ALA A 74 11.38 -11.20 4.57
CA ALA A 74 10.73 -12.48 4.33
C ALA A 74 11.23 -13.49 5.37
N LEU A 75 10.40 -13.81 6.35
CA LEU A 75 10.71 -14.73 7.45
C LEU A 75 10.12 -16.13 7.20
N PRO A 76 10.61 -17.17 7.89
CA PRO A 76 9.97 -18.49 7.85
C PRO A 76 8.54 -18.38 8.36
N GLY A 77 7.63 -19.16 7.76
CA GLY A 77 6.22 -19.19 8.15
C GLY A 77 6.03 -19.72 9.58
N GLU A 78 4.91 -19.33 10.18
CA GLU A 78 4.46 -19.76 11.50
C GLU A 78 2.95 -20.02 11.47
N ASP A 79 2.46 -20.85 12.38
CA ASP A 79 1.03 -21.18 12.54
C ASP A 79 0.34 -21.63 11.25
N GLY A 80 1.06 -22.37 10.38
CA GLY A 80 0.56 -22.88 9.10
C GLY A 80 0.65 -21.88 7.94
N ALA A 81 1.19 -20.68 8.14
CA ALA A 81 1.49 -19.75 7.05
C ALA A 81 2.74 -20.19 6.27
N ASP A 82 2.81 -19.85 4.98
CA ASP A 82 3.97 -20.14 4.13
C ASP A 82 5.17 -19.29 4.54
N TYR A 83 4.91 -18.01 4.88
CA TYR A 83 5.90 -17.03 5.30
C TYR A 83 5.36 -16.10 6.37
N ALA A 84 6.27 -15.37 7.04
CA ALA A 84 5.93 -14.23 7.86
C ALA A 84 6.61 -12.97 7.31
N MET A 85 5.92 -11.83 7.39
CA MET A 85 6.41 -10.53 6.96
C MET A 85 6.58 -9.58 8.13
N ARG A 86 7.75 -8.96 8.21
CA ARG A 86 7.98 -7.80 9.06
C ARG A 86 8.45 -6.64 8.20
N ILE A 87 8.03 -5.42 8.56
CA ILE A 87 8.38 -4.19 7.87
C ILE A 87 8.99 -3.23 8.89
N ILE A 88 10.12 -2.63 8.55
CA ILE A 88 10.65 -1.46 9.25
C ILE A 88 10.61 -0.30 8.26
N ASN A 89 9.80 0.71 8.56
CA ASN A 89 9.70 1.93 7.75
C ASN A 89 11.00 2.76 7.81
N SER A 90 11.12 3.72 6.90
CA SER A 90 12.27 4.64 6.83
C SER A 90 12.44 5.54 8.06
N ASP A 91 11.43 5.64 8.93
CA ASP A 91 11.47 6.33 10.22
C ASP A 91 11.74 5.40 11.42
N GLY A 92 12.09 4.13 11.17
CA GLY A 92 12.31 3.11 12.17
C GLY A 92 11.03 2.50 12.78
N SER A 93 9.85 3.00 12.44
CA SER A 93 8.58 2.43 12.91
C SER A 93 8.27 1.08 12.26
N GLU A 94 7.51 0.25 12.97
CA GLU A 94 7.09 -1.06 12.47
C GLU A 94 5.56 -1.10 12.31
N PRO A 95 5.02 -0.93 11.10
CA PRO A 95 3.59 -1.01 10.85
C PRO A 95 3.09 -2.45 10.95
N GLU A 96 1.80 -2.61 11.22
CA GLU A 96 1.18 -3.93 11.29
C GLU A 96 1.11 -4.62 9.92
N MET A 97 0.87 -3.86 8.84
CA MET A 97 0.77 -4.33 7.45
C MET A 97 0.91 -3.15 6.49
N CYS A 98 1.31 -3.43 5.25
CA CYS A 98 1.32 -2.48 4.14
C CYS A 98 0.79 -3.16 2.87
N GLY A 99 -0.29 -2.63 2.28
CA GLY A 99 -0.92 -3.21 1.08
C GLY A 99 0.01 -3.23 -0.14
N ASN A 100 0.86 -2.21 -0.32
CA ASN A 100 1.87 -2.19 -1.38
C ASN A 100 3.02 -3.15 -1.05
N GLY A 101 3.45 -3.18 0.22
CA GLY A 101 4.53 -4.05 0.71
C GLY A 101 4.19 -5.53 0.59
N ILE A 102 2.94 -5.94 0.89
CA ILE A 102 2.54 -7.35 0.78
C ILE A 102 2.55 -7.84 -0.66
N ARG A 103 2.21 -6.96 -1.66
CA ARG A 103 2.34 -7.31 -3.07
C ARG A 103 3.81 -7.52 -3.46
N CYS A 104 4.70 -6.62 -3.02
CA CYS A 104 6.14 -6.75 -3.22
C CYS A 104 6.68 -8.04 -2.59
N MET A 105 6.26 -8.35 -1.35
CA MET A 105 6.64 -9.58 -0.65
C MET A 105 6.21 -10.84 -1.42
N ALA A 106 4.97 -10.90 -1.89
CA ALA A 106 4.46 -12.04 -2.67
C ALA A 106 5.27 -12.29 -3.95
N LYS A 107 5.58 -11.22 -4.69
CA LYS A 107 6.44 -11.31 -5.90
C LYS A 107 7.86 -11.72 -5.56
N PHE A 108 8.41 -11.21 -4.46
CA PHE A 108 9.75 -11.53 -4.01
C PHE A 108 9.89 -13.01 -3.64
N VAL A 109 9.00 -13.55 -2.80
CA VAL A 109 9.08 -14.97 -2.42
C VAL A 109 8.82 -15.89 -3.62
N ALA A 110 7.90 -15.51 -4.51
CA ALA A 110 7.66 -16.25 -5.75
C ALA A 110 8.93 -16.32 -6.62
N ALA A 111 9.65 -15.20 -6.74
CA ALA A 111 10.91 -15.17 -7.47
C ALA A 111 12.00 -16.03 -6.80
N LEU A 112 12.09 -16.03 -5.46
CA LEU A 112 13.01 -16.90 -4.70
C LEU A 112 12.71 -18.39 -4.90
N GLU A 113 11.44 -18.75 -5.13
CA GLU A 113 11.00 -20.12 -5.40
C GLU A 113 11.05 -20.51 -6.88
N GLY A 114 11.35 -19.56 -7.78
CA GLY A 114 11.29 -19.77 -9.23
C GLY A 114 9.86 -19.90 -9.76
N ARG A 115 8.86 -19.36 -9.07
CA ARG A 115 7.45 -19.31 -9.48
C ARG A 115 7.15 -18.00 -10.19
N ALA A 116 6.49 -18.03 -11.33
CA ALA A 116 6.20 -16.83 -12.10
C ALA A 116 4.80 -16.27 -11.86
N THR A 117 3.77 -17.13 -11.81
CA THR A 117 2.35 -16.71 -11.78
C THR A 117 1.47 -17.77 -11.12
N SER A 118 0.18 -17.41 -10.90
CA SER A 118 -0.90 -18.34 -10.49
C SER A 118 -0.60 -19.11 -9.21
N HIS A 119 -0.16 -18.39 -8.17
CA HIS A 119 0.09 -18.97 -6.86
C HIS A 119 -0.45 -18.06 -5.75
N THR A 120 -0.93 -18.69 -4.69
CA THR A 120 -1.44 -17.98 -3.51
C THR A 120 -0.56 -18.31 -2.32
N TYR A 121 -0.17 -17.29 -1.58
CA TYR A 121 0.57 -17.42 -0.33
C TYR A 121 -0.29 -17.07 0.86
N THR A 122 -0.06 -17.73 1.98
CA THR A 122 -0.51 -17.27 3.30
C THR A 122 0.68 -16.64 4.00
N ILE A 123 0.62 -15.34 4.24
CA ILE A 123 1.73 -14.57 4.87
C ILE A 123 1.24 -14.03 6.21
N SER A 124 1.85 -14.47 7.30
CA SER A 124 1.61 -13.91 8.63
C SER A 124 2.14 -12.50 8.71
N THR A 125 1.34 -11.59 9.24
CA THR A 125 1.71 -10.19 9.52
C THR A 125 1.27 -9.81 10.93
N ARG A 126 1.69 -8.66 11.43
CA ARG A 126 1.21 -8.15 12.74
C ARG A 126 -0.29 -7.81 12.73
N ALA A 127 -0.88 -7.60 11.56
CA ALA A 127 -2.33 -7.42 11.38
C ALA A 127 -3.08 -8.77 11.25
N GLY A 128 -2.39 -9.92 11.35
CA GLY A 128 -2.91 -11.23 11.09
C GLY A 128 -2.49 -11.79 9.72
N PRO A 129 -3.02 -12.96 9.33
CA PRO A 129 -2.68 -13.58 8.06
C PRO A 129 -3.29 -12.82 6.88
N ILE A 130 -2.47 -12.55 5.87
CA ILE A 130 -2.87 -11.96 4.59
C ILE A 130 -2.63 -12.99 3.49
N ILE A 131 -3.52 -13.03 2.51
CA ILE A 131 -3.52 -14.04 1.45
C ILE A 131 -3.35 -13.36 0.08
N PRO A 132 -2.13 -12.95 -0.31
CA PRO A 132 -1.87 -12.44 -1.64
C PRO A 132 -1.88 -13.56 -2.67
N ALA A 133 -2.52 -13.33 -3.82
CA ALA A 133 -2.58 -14.23 -4.95
C ALA A 133 -1.91 -13.63 -6.19
N LEU A 134 -0.91 -14.31 -6.74
CA LEU A 134 -0.33 -13.94 -8.02
C LEU A 134 -1.32 -14.36 -9.12
N THR A 135 -1.68 -13.41 -9.97
CA THR A 135 -2.58 -13.62 -11.10
C THR A 135 -1.83 -14.13 -12.34
N ALA A 136 -2.55 -14.62 -13.34
CA ALA A 136 -1.95 -15.15 -14.56
C ALA A 136 -1.18 -14.08 -15.38
N ASP A 137 -1.61 -12.83 -15.30
CA ASP A 137 -0.97 -11.66 -15.92
C ASP A 137 0.14 -11.03 -15.08
N GLY A 138 0.48 -11.67 -13.94
CA GLY A 138 1.61 -11.29 -13.10
C GLY A 138 1.32 -10.14 -12.13
N LEU A 139 0.07 -9.72 -11.95
CA LEU A 139 -0.34 -8.82 -10.89
C LEU A 139 -0.48 -9.58 -9.56
N VAL A 140 -0.75 -8.85 -8.50
CA VAL A 140 -1.00 -9.43 -7.17
C VAL A 140 -2.33 -8.93 -6.65
N ALA A 141 -3.26 -9.86 -6.41
CA ALA A 141 -4.55 -9.60 -5.77
C ALA A 141 -4.43 -9.83 -4.26
N VAL A 142 -4.99 -8.92 -3.47
CA VAL A 142 -4.96 -8.95 -2.00
C VAL A 142 -6.36 -8.74 -1.46
N ASP A 143 -6.81 -9.59 -0.54
CA ASP A 143 -8.03 -9.37 0.26
C ASP A 143 -7.72 -8.32 1.34
N MET A 144 -8.31 -7.14 1.19
CA MET A 144 -8.11 -5.98 2.07
C MET A 144 -9.11 -5.95 3.24
N GLY A 145 -9.96 -6.98 3.37
CA GLY A 145 -10.98 -7.05 4.39
C GLY A 145 -12.23 -6.23 4.08
N ARG A 146 -13.08 -6.07 5.09
CA ARG A 146 -14.32 -5.29 4.99
C ARG A 146 -14.09 -3.83 5.36
N PRO A 147 -14.68 -2.88 4.62
CA PRO A 147 -14.64 -1.47 5.01
C PRO A 147 -15.49 -1.25 6.27
N ILE A 148 -15.03 -0.36 7.13
CA ILE A 148 -15.77 0.13 8.29
C ILE A 148 -16.43 1.44 7.88
N LEU A 149 -17.77 1.48 7.95
CA LEU A 149 -18.60 2.60 7.49
C LEU A 149 -19.20 3.41 8.64
N ASP A 150 -19.16 2.87 9.86
CA ASP A 150 -19.62 3.54 11.07
C ASP A 150 -18.69 4.72 11.40
N GLY A 151 -19.20 5.95 11.31
CA GLY A 151 -18.45 7.18 11.51
C GLY A 151 -17.73 7.23 12.88
N ALA A 152 -18.32 6.67 13.94
CA ALA A 152 -17.69 6.60 15.25
C ALA A 152 -16.45 5.68 15.26
N LYS A 153 -16.42 4.68 14.38
CA LYS A 153 -15.30 3.74 14.25
C LYS A 153 -14.28 4.14 13.18
N VAL A 154 -14.58 5.14 12.35
CA VAL A 154 -13.59 5.66 11.36
C VAL A 154 -12.34 6.25 12.02
N PRO A 155 -12.28 7.06 13.10
CA PRO A 155 -13.27 7.85 13.85
C PRO A 155 -13.43 9.29 13.32
N THR A 156 -14.66 9.77 13.26
CA THR A 156 -14.98 11.17 12.91
C THR A 156 -16.17 11.70 13.72
N THR A 157 -16.22 13.02 13.89
CA THR A 157 -17.35 13.73 14.52
C THR A 157 -18.29 14.36 13.51
N LEU A 158 -18.09 14.12 12.20
CA LEU A 158 -18.97 14.60 11.14
C LEU A 158 -20.37 13.99 11.29
N PRO A 159 -21.43 14.71 10.83
CA PRO A 159 -22.79 14.21 10.93
C PRO A 159 -22.95 12.93 10.08
N ALA A 160 -23.51 11.90 10.70
CA ALA A 160 -23.79 10.62 10.09
C ALA A 160 -25.28 10.51 9.68
N ASP A 161 -25.57 9.65 8.71
CA ASP A 161 -26.93 9.26 8.34
C ASP A 161 -27.56 8.34 9.44
N ALA A 162 -28.83 7.96 9.25
CA ALA A 162 -29.56 7.11 10.20
C ALA A 162 -28.94 5.71 10.40
N SER A 163 -28.03 5.29 9.50
CA SER A 163 -27.27 4.03 9.59
C SER A 163 -25.88 4.21 10.20
N GLY A 164 -25.54 5.40 10.68
CA GLY A 164 -24.24 5.73 11.26
C GLY A 164 -23.14 6.02 10.23
N ARG A 165 -23.44 6.12 8.94
CA ARG A 165 -22.46 6.37 7.88
C ARG A 165 -22.33 7.87 7.61
N VAL A 166 -21.10 8.30 7.34
CA VAL A 166 -20.81 9.69 6.94
C VAL A 166 -20.66 9.73 5.42
N ILE A 167 -21.69 10.21 4.73
CA ILE A 167 -21.75 10.27 3.27
C ILE A 167 -22.05 11.70 2.83
N GLY A 168 -21.12 12.35 2.12
CA GLY A 168 -21.27 13.72 1.61
C GLY A 168 -21.46 14.77 2.72
N ALA A 169 -20.98 14.50 3.91
CA ALA A 169 -21.12 15.42 5.04
C ALA A 169 -20.35 16.74 4.81
N PRO A 170 -20.91 17.90 5.19
CA PRO A 170 -20.23 19.18 5.00
C PRO A 170 -19.06 19.33 5.95
N LEU A 171 -17.93 19.79 5.43
CA LEU A 171 -16.71 20.14 6.16
C LEU A 171 -16.15 21.45 5.63
N ASP A 172 -15.90 22.41 6.51
CA ASP A 172 -15.35 23.70 6.14
C ASP A 172 -13.81 23.69 6.33
N VAL A 173 -13.05 23.69 5.22
CA VAL A 173 -11.58 23.71 5.22
C VAL A 173 -11.08 24.80 4.28
N ALA A 174 -10.12 25.59 4.74
CA ALA A 174 -9.50 26.69 3.98
C ALA A 174 -10.53 27.70 3.40
N GLY A 175 -11.59 28.01 4.17
CA GLY A 175 -12.64 28.94 3.75
C GLY A 175 -13.59 28.41 2.68
N ARG A 176 -13.50 27.14 2.32
CA ARG A 176 -14.38 26.44 1.38
C ARG A 176 -15.12 25.30 2.06
N ARG A 177 -16.38 25.10 1.68
CA ARG A 177 -17.19 23.96 2.10
C ARG A 177 -16.98 22.78 1.15
N TRP A 178 -16.65 21.63 1.73
CA TRP A 178 -16.41 20.38 1.02
C TRP A 178 -17.46 19.34 1.45
N ALA A 179 -17.80 18.43 0.54
CA ALA A 179 -18.62 17.26 0.84
C ALA A 179 -17.68 16.07 1.07
N VAL A 180 -17.72 15.47 2.26
CA VAL A 180 -16.79 14.44 2.70
C VAL A 180 -17.52 13.14 2.99
N THR A 181 -17.02 12.03 2.45
CA THR A 181 -17.46 10.68 2.79
C THR A 181 -16.34 9.98 3.57
N CYS A 182 -16.67 9.37 4.71
CA CYS A 182 -15.68 8.76 5.59
C CYS A 182 -15.76 7.23 5.54
N VAL A 183 -14.60 6.59 5.36
CA VAL A 183 -14.45 5.13 5.33
C VAL A 183 -13.18 4.76 6.08
N SER A 184 -13.19 3.64 6.81
CA SER A 184 -11.96 3.08 7.37
C SER A 184 -11.64 1.72 6.73
N MET A 185 -10.38 1.53 6.38
CA MET A 185 -9.79 0.25 5.97
C MET A 185 -8.82 -0.30 7.04
N GLY A 186 -9.13 -0.03 8.32
CA GLY A 186 -8.23 -0.20 9.45
C GLY A 186 -7.54 1.10 9.85
N ASN A 187 -7.44 2.06 8.92
CA ASN A 187 -7.01 3.43 9.11
C ASN A 187 -8.07 4.40 8.54
N PRO A 188 -8.19 5.64 9.06
CA PRO A 188 -9.22 6.59 8.67
C PRO A 188 -8.95 7.23 7.32
N HIS A 189 -9.99 7.32 6.48
CA HIS A 189 -9.98 7.99 5.18
C HIS A 189 -11.14 8.96 5.05
N ALA A 190 -10.86 10.17 4.53
CA ALA A 190 -11.82 11.22 4.20
C ALA A 190 -11.78 11.44 2.68
N ILE A 191 -12.82 11.02 1.99
CA ILE A 191 -12.92 11.06 0.54
C ILE A 191 -13.67 12.31 0.09
N VAL A 192 -13.07 13.07 -0.81
CA VAL A 192 -13.59 14.33 -1.36
C VAL A 192 -13.62 14.25 -2.88
N PHE A 193 -14.83 14.30 -3.47
CA PHE A 193 -14.97 14.34 -4.92
C PHE A 193 -14.79 15.75 -5.45
N VAL A 194 -13.98 15.89 -6.52
CA VAL A 194 -13.59 17.17 -7.13
C VAL A 194 -13.62 17.09 -8.66
N ASP A 195 -13.79 18.24 -9.31
CA ASP A 195 -13.81 18.31 -10.78
C ASP A 195 -12.39 18.28 -11.39
N SER A 196 -11.38 18.75 -10.64
CA SER A 196 -9.98 18.79 -11.08
C SER A 196 -9.04 18.37 -9.95
N LEU A 197 -7.97 17.68 -10.33
CA LEU A 197 -6.83 17.31 -9.45
C LEU A 197 -5.58 18.14 -9.73
N ASP A 198 -5.67 19.18 -10.58
CA ASP A 198 -4.54 20.03 -10.93
C ASP A 198 -4.06 20.83 -9.72
N GLU A 199 -2.75 20.99 -9.57
CA GLU A 199 -2.14 21.72 -8.44
C GLU A 199 -2.66 23.15 -8.31
N SER A 200 -2.99 23.82 -9.43
CA SER A 200 -3.54 25.18 -9.44
C SER A 200 -4.94 25.28 -8.81
N SER A 201 -5.74 24.23 -8.90
CA SER A 201 -7.10 24.15 -8.33
C SER A 201 -7.15 23.41 -7.00
N LEU A 202 -6.16 22.53 -6.77
CA LEU A 202 -6.02 21.66 -5.60
C LEU A 202 -4.57 21.68 -5.09
N PRO A 203 -4.12 22.75 -4.42
CA PRO A 203 -2.76 22.85 -3.87
C PRO A 203 -2.63 21.91 -2.65
N LEU A 204 -2.32 20.65 -2.92
CA LEU A 204 -2.39 19.55 -1.95
C LEU A 204 -1.47 19.77 -0.74
N SER A 205 -0.28 20.33 -0.95
CA SER A 205 0.65 20.69 0.12
C SER A 205 0.12 21.74 1.09
N THR A 206 -0.83 22.57 0.65
CA THR A 206 -1.45 23.62 1.46
C THR A 206 -2.71 23.12 2.17
N ILE A 207 -3.60 22.42 1.45
CA ILE A 207 -4.90 22.02 2.00
C ILE A 207 -4.85 20.67 2.73
N GLY A 208 -3.97 19.77 2.32
CA GLY A 208 -3.85 18.43 2.90
C GLY A 208 -3.61 18.44 4.42
N PRO A 209 -2.65 19.22 4.95
CA PRO A 209 -2.43 19.33 6.40
C PRO A 209 -3.65 19.85 7.16
N LEU A 210 -4.49 20.70 6.52
CA LEU A 210 -5.70 21.25 7.15
C LEU A 210 -6.80 20.21 7.26
N PHE A 211 -6.92 19.30 6.28
CA PHE A 211 -7.80 18.14 6.39
C PHE A 211 -7.29 17.14 7.41
N GLU A 212 -6.01 16.74 7.31
CA GLU A 212 -5.40 15.75 8.21
C GLU A 212 -5.63 16.08 9.68
N LYS A 213 -5.46 17.36 10.05
CA LYS A 213 -5.50 17.85 11.43
C LYS A 213 -6.82 18.51 11.81
N HIS A 214 -7.84 18.42 10.96
CA HIS A 214 -9.14 19.04 11.23
C HIS A 214 -9.78 18.45 12.48
N ALA A 215 -10.43 19.29 13.29
CA ALA A 215 -11.06 18.88 14.56
C ALA A 215 -12.13 17.78 14.41
N ALA A 216 -12.72 17.65 13.22
CA ALA A 216 -13.64 16.55 12.92
C ALA A 216 -12.98 15.18 12.88
N PHE A 217 -11.66 15.09 12.86
CA PHE A 217 -10.88 13.84 12.81
C PHE A 217 -9.94 13.72 14.01
N PRO A 218 -10.43 13.27 15.16
CA PRO A 218 -9.65 13.25 16.43
C PRO A 218 -8.40 12.35 16.37
N ALA A 219 -8.40 11.33 15.50
CA ALA A 219 -7.24 10.47 15.23
C ALA A 219 -6.45 10.90 13.99
N ARG A 220 -6.68 12.11 13.47
CA ARG A 220 -6.27 12.57 12.13
C ARG A 220 -6.83 11.65 11.05
N THR A 221 -6.59 11.98 9.78
CA THR A 221 -7.14 11.21 8.65
C THR A 221 -6.21 11.28 7.44
N ASN A 222 -6.26 10.25 6.58
CA ASN A 222 -5.83 10.35 5.21
C ASN A 222 -6.93 11.06 4.42
N THR A 223 -6.59 11.85 3.42
CA THR A 223 -7.59 12.54 2.59
C THR A 223 -7.33 12.25 1.13
N GLU A 224 -8.31 11.64 0.49
CA GLU A 224 -8.32 11.31 -0.93
C GLU A 224 -9.16 12.34 -1.70
N PHE A 225 -8.52 13.12 -2.57
CA PHE A 225 -9.19 13.97 -3.54
C PHE A 225 -9.38 13.19 -4.83
N VAL A 226 -10.63 13.10 -5.30
CA VAL A 226 -11.06 12.13 -6.31
C VAL A 226 -11.77 12.81 -7.46
N LYS A 227 -11.28 12.54 -8.68
CA LYS A 227 -11.97 12.86 -9.93
C LYS A 227 -12.61 11.59 -10.49
N VAL A 228 -13.91 11.64 -10.74
CA VAL A 228 -14.64 10.56 -11.40
C VAL A 228 -14.48 10.73 -12.90
N LEU A 229 -13.75 9.82 -13.55
CA LEU A 229 -13.59 9.81 -15.01
C LEU A 229 -14.74 9.03 -15.69
N SER A 230 -15.14 7.93 -15.07
CA SER A 230 -16.33 7.14 -15.42
C SER A 230 -16.77 6.31 -14.21
N ARG A 231 -17.88 5.58 -14.34
CA ARG A 231 -18.35 4.67 -13.28
C ARG A 231 -17.38 3.51 -12.97
N THR A 232 -16.44 3.23 -13.87
CA THR A 232 -15.43 2.16 -13.76
C THR A 232 -14.01 2.69 -13.76
N HIS A 233 -13.81 4.02 -13.72
CA HIS A 233 -12.48 4.63 -13.70
C HIS A 233 -12.48 5.90 -12.85
N LEU A 234 -11.69 5.87 -11.79
CA LEU A 234 -11.53 6.94 -10.82
C LEU A 234 -10.07 7.37 -10.79
N GLN A 235 -9.80 8.63 -10.55
CA GLN A 235 -8.45 9.17 -10.41
C GLN A 235 -8.33 9.86 -9.07
N MET A 236 -7.20 9.70 -8.37
CA MET A 236 -7.01 10.32 -7.05
C MET A 236 -5.64 10.94 -6.86
N ARG A 237 -5.61 11.92 -5.95
CA ARG A 237 -4.42 12.36 -5.23
C ARG A 237 -4.70 12.25 -3.74
N VAL A 238 -3.70 11.89 -2.96
CA VAL A 238 -3.86 11.64 -1.53
C VAL A 238 -2.91 12.52 -0.70
N TRP A 239 -3.40 12.94 0.45
CA TRP A 239 -2.60 13.42 1.55
C TRP A 239 -2.68 12.38 2.67
N GLU A 240 -1.59 11.64 2.90
CA GLU A 240 -1.56 10.59 3.92
C GLU A 240 -1.22 11.16 5.31
N ARG A 241 -1.89 10.62 6.31
CA ARG A 241 -1.69 10.93 7.72
C ARG A 241 -0.24 10.66 8.14
N GLY A 242 0.51 11.72 8.41
CA GLY A 242 1.91 11.66 8.85
C GLY A 242 2.94 11.53 7.73
N ALA A 243 2.52 11.20 6.49
CA ALA A 243 3.43 11.04 5.35
C ALA A 243 3.28 12.14 4.28
N GLY A 244 2.15 12.88 4.29
CA GLY A 244 1.92 13.94 3.31
C GLY A 244 1.46 13.44 1.95
N ALA A 245 1.84 14.14 0.88
CA ALA A 245 1.51 13.75 -0.48
C ALA A 245 2.38 12.55 -0.91
N THR A 246 1.75 11.43 -1.26
CA THR A 246 2.41 10.19 -1.68
C THR A 246 1.98 9.78 -3.08
N LEU A 247 2.75 8.89 -3.71
CA LEU A 247 2.47 8.35 -5.04
C LEU A 247 1.43 7.23 -5.01
N ALA A 248 1.28 6.54 -3.86
CA ALA A 248 0.46 5.33 -3.76
C ALA A 248 -0.09 5.13 -2.34
N CYS A 249 -1.40 5.02 -2.21
CA CYS A 249 -2.10 4.65 -0.98
C CYS A 249 -3.11 3.55 -1.28
N GLY A 250 -2.77 2.30 -0.97
CA GLY A 250 -3.62 1.15 -1.27
C GLY A 250 -4.94 1.15 -0.48
N THR A 251 -4.90 1.45 0.83
CA THR A 251 -6.09 1.57 1.68
C THR A 251 -6.96 2.75 1.26
N GLY A 252 -6.33 3.87 0.84
CA GLY A 252 -7.02 5.03 0.28
C GLY A 252 -7.77 4.70 -1.03
N ALA A 253 -7.15 3.94 -1.94
CA ALA A 253 -7.81 3.48 -3.16
C ALA A 253 -9.02 2.57 -2.87
N CYS A 254 -8.92 1.71 -1.86
CA CYS A 254 -10.03 0.88 -1.40
C CYS A 254 -11.17 1.73 -0.80
N ALA A 255 -10.84 2.63 0.11
CA ALA A 255 -11.81 3.52 0.76
C ALA A 255 -12.52 4.43 -0.24
N LEU A 256 -11.79 4.94 -1.22
CA LEU A 256 -12.30 5.76 -2.31
C LEU A 256 -13.34 5.02 -3.16
N LEU A 257 -13.09 3.76 -3.57
CA LEU A 257 -14.09 3.00 -4.33
C LEU A 257 -15.37 2.83 -3.52
N VAL A 258 -15.25 2.46 -2.24
CA VAL A 258 -16.40 2.32 -1.35
C VAL A 258 -17.18 3.63 -1.26
N ALA A 259 -16.51 4.75 -1.04
CA ALA A 259 -17.14 6.07 -1.00
C ALA A 259 -17.82 6.42 -2.32
N ALA A 260 -17.19 6.13 -3.46
CA ALA A 260 -17.78 6.38 -4.78
C ALA A 260 -19.05 5.55 -5.02
N VAL A 261 -19.04 4.28 -4.63
CA VAL A 261 -20.23 3.41 -4.69
C VAL A 261 -21.36 3.93 -3.79
N LEU A 262 -21.04 4.32 -2.54
CA LEU A 262 -22.02 4.86 -1.59
C LEU A 262 -22.67 6.17 -2.08
N ASN A 263 -21.94 6.98 -2.85
CA ASN A 263 -22.44 8.20 -3.47
C ASN A 263 -23.09 7.96 -4.85
N GLY A 264 -23.19 6.71 -5.33
CA GLY A 264 -23.78 6.37 -6.63
C GLY A 264 -22.91 6.77 -7.84
N LEU A 265 -21.63 7.09 -7.63
CA LEU A 265 -20.72 7.63 -8.64
C LEU A 265 -19.94 6.53 -9.38
N ALA A 266 -19.78 5.34 -8.80
CA ALA A 266 -19.02 4.24 -9.39
C ALA A 266 -19.76 2.91 -9.28
N GLU A 267 -19.30 1.95 -10.06
CA GLU A 267 -19.61 0.53 -9.91
C GLU A 267 -18.73 -0.09 -8.82
N ARG A 268 -19.09 -1.30 -8.34
CA ARG A 268 -18.36 -2.00 -7.28
C ARG A 268 -16.97 -2.51 -7.71
N ARG A 269 -16.64 -2.42 -9.00
CA ARG A 269 -15.32 -2.71 -9.56
C ARG A 269 -14.90 -1.56 -10.46
N ALA A 270 -13.73 -1.00 -10.18
CA ALA A 270 -13.19 0.11 -10.93
C ALA A 270 -11.65 0.13 -10.90
N THR A 271 -11.06 0.71 -11.94
CA THR A 271 -9.67 1.13 -11.93
C THR A 271 -9.54 2.43 -11.14
N VAL A 272 -8.59 2.48 -10.24
CA VAL A 272 -8.21 3.69 -9.52
C VAL A 272 -6.80 4.08 -9.96
N SER A 273 -6.70 5.22 -10.66
CA SER A 273 -5.42 5.80 -11.08
C SER A 273 -4.85 6.71 -9.98
N LEU A 274 -3.66 6.40 -9.52
CA LEU A 274 -2.85 7.19 -8.59
C LEU A 274 -1.64 7.79 -9.34
N PRO A 275 -0.93 8.76 -8.78
CA PRO A 275 0.28 9.30 -9.41
C PRO A 275 1.34 8.23 -9.72
N GLY A 276 1.43 7.17 -8.92
CA GLY A 276 2.39 6.06 -9.10
C GLY A 276 1.93 4.96 -10.06
N GLY A 277 0.64 4.91 -10.43
CA GLY A 277 0.08 3.87 -11.31
C GLY A 277 -1.34 3.45 -10.93
N ASP A 278 -1.84 2.44 -11.62
CA ASP A 278 -3.22 1.98 -11.50
C ASP A 278 -3.35 0.80 -10.54
N LEU A 279 -4.47 0.79 -9.82
CA LEU A 279 -4.96 -0.34 -9.03
C LEU A 279 -6.36 -0.71 -9.50
N GLU A 280 -6.64 -2.00 -9.62
CA GLU A 280 -8.00 -2.50 -9.78
C GLU A 280 -8.57 -2.80 -8.40
N ILE A 281 -9.69 -2.19 -8.06
CA ILE A 281 -10.36 -2.37 -6.77
C ILE A 281 -11.75 -2.95 -7.03
N GLU A 282 -12.10 -3.97 -6.23
CA GLU A 282 -13.43 -4.57 -6.27
C GLU A 282 -14.02 -4.66 -4.86
N TRP A 283 -15.18 -4.07 -4.64
CA TRP A 283 -15.98 -4.27 -3.44
C TRP A 283 -16.99 -5.39 -3.68
N ARG A 284 -16.63 -6.60 -3.31
CA ARG A 284 -17.41 -7.82 -3.56
C ARG A 284 -18.77 -7.78 -2.88
N GLU A 285 -19.83 -8.14 -3.61
CA GLU A 285 -21.17 -8.22 -3.04
C GLU A 285 -21.37 -9.46 -2.17
N SER A 286 -20.70 -10.56 -2.52
CA SER A 286 -20.88 -11.87 -1.91
C SER A 286 -20.52 -11.91 -0.42
N ASP A 287 -19.47 -11.19 -0.03
CA ASP A 287 -18.95 -11.20 1.34
C ASP A 287 -18.67 -9.80 1.91
N GLY A 288 -18.88 -8.75 1.11
CA GLY A 288 -18.66 -7.36 1.50
C GLY A 288 -17.19 -6.97 1.69
N LYS A 289 -16.26 -7.80 1.29
CA LYS A 289 -14.81 -7.52 1.36
C LYS A 289 -14.32 -6.80 0.11
N ILE A 290 -13.13 -6.21 0.22
CA ILE A 290 -12.48 -5.51 -0.88
C ILE A 290 -11.30 -6.33 -1.36
N THR A 291 -11.22 -6.53 -2.67
CA THR A 291 -10.03 -7.04 -3.35
C THR A 291 -9.30 -5.87 -3.99
N MET A 292 -8.01 -5.75 -3.74
CA MET A 292 -7.11 -4.82 -4.41
C MET A 292 -6.14 -5.60 -5.27
N THR A 293 -6.10 -5.33 -6.57
CA THR A 293 -5.17 -5.95 -7.52
C THR A 293 -4.27 -4.88 -8.12
N GLY A 294 -2.97 -5.13 -8.12
CA GLY A 294 -2.01 -4.19 -8.69
C GLY A 294 -0.63 -4.79 -8.91
N PRO A 295 0.26 -4.04 -9.58
CA PRO A 295 1.61 -4.48 -9.86
C PRO A 295 2.48 -4.48 -8.60
N ALA A 296 3.54 -5.26 -8.68
CA ALA A 296 4.73 -5.16 -7.84
C ALA A 296 5.92 -5.53 -8.70
N GLU A 297 6.89 -4.65 -8.80
CA GLU A 297 7.96 -4.74 -9.77
C GLU A 297 9.33 -4.73 -9.10
N LEU A 298 10.23 -5.60 -9.59
CA LEU A 298 11.64 -5.61 -9.22
C LEU A 298 12.35 -4.48 -9.96
N ALA A 299 12.91 -3.51 -9.23
CA ALA A 299 13.70 -2.44 -9.79
C ALA A 299 15.16 -2.90 -10.02
N TYR A 300 15.79 -3.47 -9.00
CA TYR A 300 17.15 -4.01 -9.07
C TYR A 300 17.46 -4.90 -7.86
N THR A 301 18.57 -5.62 -7.93
CA THR A 301 19.13 -6.40 -6.83
C THR A 301 20.55 -5.91 -6.51
N GLY A 302 21.02 -6.16 -5.29
CA GLY A 302 22.35 -5.74 -4.90
C GLY A 302 22.83 -6.39 -3.60
N HIS A 303 24.03 -5.96 -3.17
CA HIS A 303 24.63 -6.31 -1.88
C HIS A 303 25.03 -5.02 -1.18
N VAL A 304 24.83 -4.96 0.12
CA VAL A 304 25.25 -3.84 0.97
C VAL A 304 26.11 -4.35 2.10
N ALA A 305 27.18 -3.62 2.43
CA ALA A 305 27.99 -3.90 3.61
C ALA A 305 27.20 -3.54 4.87
N LEU A 306 27.28 -4.41 5.88
CA LEU A 306 26.72 -4.16 7.21
C LEU A 306 27.87 -3.74 8.11
N ASP A 307 27.99 -2.43 8.34
CA ASP A 307 28.97 -1.84 9.28
C ASP A 307 28.35 -1.68 10.67
#